data_0581d21b88cae9d3ecc33f65625fa110
#
_entry.id   0581d21b88cae9d3ecc33f65625fa110
#
_cell.length_a   1.000
_cell.length_b   1.000
_cell.length_c   1.000
_cell.angle_alpha   90.00
_cell.angle_beta   90.00
_cell.angle_gamma   90.00
#
_symmetry.space_group_name_H-M   'P 1'
#
loop_
_entity.id
_entity.type
_entity.pdbx_description
1 polymer ?
#
loop_
_entity_poly.entity_id
_entity_poly.type
_entity_poly.pdbx_seq_one_letter_code
_entity_poly.pdbx_strand_id
1 'polypeptide(L)'
;AEKDKKYNDYIGLLVPICKSFGSDEGFKVAVEAVQCHGGYGFCSEYGIEQFVRDTKIASLYEGTNGIQAIDFVTRKILKDGGKSLQQLSEDVFKTSNRLSDDFTFEKGIFTKALAAAQEAMGFIGKKAKKGEMNFVLQNCMDFLNLSAHIVVAWRLMESAWIAEEKMAS
;
A
#
# COMPACT_ATOMS: atom_id res chain seq x y z
N ALA A 1 -13.97 -11.62 20.23
CA ALA A 1 -13.76 -12.73 19.26
C ALA A 1 -13.91 -12.28 17.80
N GLU A 2 -15.07 -11.76 17.37
CA GLU A 2 -15.29 -11.38 15.96
C GLU A 2 -14.54 -10.11 15.56
N LYS A 3 -14.53 -9.11 16.43
CA LYS A 3 -13.78 -7.86 16.28
C LYS A 3 -12.27 -8.12 16.20
N ASP A 4 -11.76 -9.02 17.02
CA ASP A 4 -10.34 -9.38 17.03
C ASP A 4 -9.95 -10.08 15.72
N LYS A 5 -10.82 -10.91 15.16
CA LYS A 5 -10.59 -11.56 13.88
C LYS A 5 -10.47 -10.54 12.74
N LYS A 6 -11.38 -9.56 12.66
CA LYS A 6 -11.34 -8.50 11.66
C LYS A 6 -10.01 -7.74 11.69
N TYR A 7 -9.54 -7.35 12.87
CA TYR A 7 -8.26 -6.64 13.00
C TYR A 7 -7.07 -7.51 12.64
N ASN A 8 -7.09 -8.80 12.99
CA ASN A 8 -6.04 -9.73 12.58
C ASN A 8 -5.98 -9.92 11.06
N ASP A 9 -7.14 -9.97 10.39
CA ASP A 9 -7.22 -10.05 8.94
C ASP A 9 -6.66 -8.76 8.29
N TYR A 10 -6.97 -7.58 8.86
CA TYR A 10 -6.40 -6.30 8.39
C TYR A 10 -4.88 -6.22 8.60
N ILE A 11 -4.38 -6.64 9.76
CA ILE A 11 -2.94 -6.73 10.01
C ILE A 11 -2.31 -7.65 8.96
N GLY A 12 -2.93 -8.79 8.67
CA GLY A 12 -2.46 -9.73 7.66
C GLY A 12 -2.33 -9.10 6.27
N LEU A 13 -3.25 -8.21 5.88
CA LEU A 13 -3.20 -7.49 4.60
C LEU A 13 -2.21 -6.31 4.62
N LEU A 14 -2.16 -5.56 5.72
CA LEU A 14 -1.39 -4.32 5.78
C LEU A 14 0.11 -4.56 5.97
N VAL A 15 0.53 -5.64 6.65
CA VAL A 15 1.95 -5.93 6.90
C VAL A 15 2.76 -6.04 5.61
N PRO A 16 2.38 -6.83 4.60
CA PRO A 16 3.10 -6.88 3.32
C PRO A 16 3.14 -5.52 2.60
N ILE A 17 2.05 -4.75 2.67
CA ILE A 17 1.97 -3.41 2.10
C ILE A 17 2.96 -2.48 2.79
N CYS A 18 2.91 -2.39 4.12
CA CYS A 18 3.80 -1.51 4.89
C CYS A 18 5.27 -1.86 4.67
N LYS A 19 5.61 -3.15 4.68
CA LYS A 19 6.98 -3.61 4.49
C LYS A 19 7.50 -3.28 3.09
N SER A 20 6.74 -3.61 2.05
CA SER A 20 7.17 -3.42 0.67
C SER A 20 7.18 -1.93 0.28
N PHE A 21 6.07 -1.25 0.44
CA PHE A 21 5.93 0.15 0.07
C PHE A 21 6.84 1.06 0.91
N GLY A 22 6.87 0.87 2.23
CA GLY A 22 7.69 1.67 3.12
C GLY A 22 9.18 1.55 2.83
N SER A 23 9.67 0.34 2.51
CA SER A 23 11.08 0.13 2.17
C SER A 23 11.46 0.69 0.79
N ASP A 24 10.58 0.60 -0.21
CA ASP A 24 10.86 1.10 -1.55
C ASP A 24 10.75 2.63 -1.60
N GLU A 25 9.74 3.23 -0.99
CA GLU A 25 9.60 4.68 -0.93
C GLU A 25 10.65 5.31 -0.01
N GLY A 26 10.98 4.70 1.12
CA GLY A 26 12.06 5.14 2.00
C GLY A 26 13.41 5.18 1.29
N PHE A 27 13.70 4.20 0.44
CA PHE A 27 14.90 4.20 -0.39
C PHE A 27 14.90 5.37 -1.40
N LYS A 28 13.78 5.63 -2.08
CA LYS A 28 13.66 6.76 -3.01
C LYS A 28 13.86 8.09 -2.28
N VAL A 29 13.27 8.27 -1.11
CA VAL A 29 13.45 9.48 -0.29
C VAL A 29 14.91 9.67 0.10
N ALA A 30 15.63 8.60 0.48
CA ALA A 30 17.04 8.68 0.80
C ALA A 30 17.90 9.09 -0.43
N VAL A 31 17.57 8.59 -1.62
CA VAL A 31 18.24 8.99 -2.88
C VAL A 31 17.98 10.47 -3.19
N GLU A 32 16.73 10.93 -3.06
CA GLU A 32 16.39 12.34 -3.26
C GLU A 32 17.06 13.26 -2.22
N ALA A 33 17.26 12.79 -1.00
CA ALA A 33 17.99 13.53 0.02
C ALA A 33 19.45 13.77 -0.41
N VAL A 34 20.13 12.79 -0.99
CA VAL A 34 21.47 12.96 -1.59
C VAL A 34 21.41 14.01 -2.69
N GLN A 35 20.40 13.95 -3.57
CA GLN A 35 20.23 14.92 -4.65
C GLN A 35 20.05 16.35 -4.14
N CYS A 36 19.26 16.55 -3.09
CA CYS A 36 19.05 17.87 -2.47
C CYS A 36 20.33 18.46 -1.86
N HIS A 37 21.24 17.61 -1.37
CA HIS A 37 22.53 18.05 -0.82
C HIS A 37 23.61 18.25 -1.90
N GLY A 38 23.31 17.90 -3.15
CA GLY A 38 24.27 18.00 -4.27
C GLY A 38 25.53 17.15 -4.03
N GLY A 39 26.70 17.63 -4.45
CA GLY A 39 27.97 16.90 -4.28
C GLY A 39 28.30 16.57 -2.81
N TYR A 40 27.89 17.39 -1.88
CA TYR A 40 28.10 17.15 -0.44
C TYR A 40 27.30 15.94 0.07
N GLY A 41 26.11 15.68 -0.49
CA GLY A 41 25.31 14.53 -0.12
C GLY A 41 25.96 13.18 -0.47
N PHE A 42 26.87 13.17 -1.45
CA PHE A 42 27.64 11.99 -1.84
C PHE A 42 28.88 11.76 -0.94
N CYS A 43 29.40 12.81 -0.28
CA CYS A 43 30.58 12.71 0.56
C CYS A 43 30.25 12.13 1.93
N SER A 44 31.04 11.14 2.37
CA SER A 44 30.80 10.41 3.64
C SER A 44 30.88 11.31 4.89
N GLU A 45 31.59 12.44 4.82
CA GLU A 45 31.72 13.41 5.91
C GLU A 45 30.35 14.02 6.33
N TYR A 46 29.36 14.06 5.41
CA TYR A 46 28.03 14.60 5.68
C TYR A 46 27.00 13.53 6.08
N GLY A 47 27.35 12.24 5.92
CA GLY A 47 26.55 11.11 6.38
C GLY A 47 25.25 10.84 5.62
N ILE A 48 24.88 11.66 4.63
CA ILE A 48 23.61 11.51 3.88
C ILE A 48 23.64 10.27 2.99
N GLU A 49 24.78 9.97 2.36
CA GLU A 49 24.95 8.78 1.49
C GLU A 49 24.69 7.46 2.26
N GLN A 50 24.97 7.44 3.55
CA GLN A 50 24.78 6.26 4.38
C GLN A 50 23.31 5.87 4.48
N PHE A 51 22.37 6.83 4.52
CA PHE A 51 20.94 6.54 4.55
C PHE A 51 20.48 5.77 3.32
N VAL A 52 21.06 6.00 2.14
CA VAL A 52 20.74 5.23 0.93
C VAL A 52 21.12 3.76 1.12
N ARG A 53 22.29 3.50 1.67
CA ARG A 53 22.78 2.16 1.95
C ARG A 53 21.94 1.48 3.04
N ASP A 54 21.67 2.20 4.13
CA ASP A 54 20.96 1.66 5.30
C ASP A 54 19.48 1.38 5.00
N THR A 55 18.84 2.19 4.16
CA THR A 55 17.45 1.94 3.77
C THR A 55 17.32 0.80 2.77
N LYS A 56 18.36 0.54 1.94
CA LYS A 56 18.29 -0.51 0.92
C LYS A 56 18.10 -1.90 1.48
N ILE A 57 18.67 -2.21 2.64
CA ILE A 57 18.52 -3.53 3.26
C ILE A 57 17.07 -3.86 3.58
N ALA A 58 16.24 -2.84 3.87
CA ALA A 58 14.84 -3.03 4.23
C ALA A 58 14.03 -3.71 3.12
N SER A 59 14.38 -3.55 1.84
CA SER A 59 13.72 -4.23 0.72
C SER A 59 14.20 -5.67 0.49
N LEU A 60 15.27 -6.10 1.17
CA LEU A 60 15.94 -7.39 0.95
C LEU A 60 15.68 -8.39 2.06
N TYR A 61 15.75 -7.96 3.33
CA TYR A 61 15.63 -8.86 4.49
C TYR A 61 14.17 -9.11 4.88
N GLU A 62 13.92 -10.10 5.74
CA GLU A 62 12.58 -10.52 6.22
C GLU A 62 11.62 -10.89 5.06
N GLY A 63 12.17 -11.49 4.03
CA GLY A 63 11.50 -11.72 2.75
C GLY A 63 11.56 -10.48 1.85
N THR A 64 12.07 -10.66 0.63
CA THR A 64 12.15 -9.57 -0.34
C THR A 64 10.75 -8.98 -0.62
N ASN A 65 10.70 -7.76 -1.16
CA ASN A 65 9.42 -7.13 -1.52
C ASN A 65 8.60 -7.99 -2.50
N GLY A 66 9.27 -8.72 -3.42
CA GLY A 66 8.61 -9.70 -4.28
C GLY A 66 7.97 -10.87 -3.50
N ILE A 67 8.63 -11.38 -2.46
CA ILE A 67 8.04 -12.42 -1.59
C ILE A 67 6.85 -11.85 -0.80
N GLN A 68 6.92 -10.62 -0.32
CA GLN A 68 5.79 -9.95 0.32
C GLN A 68 4.60 -9.81 -0.63
N ALA A 69 4.84 -9.48 -1.89
CA ALA A 69 3.80 -9.38 -2.91
C ALA A 69 3.14 -10.74 -3.21
N ILE A 70 3.94 -11.79 -3.31
CA ILE A 70 3.43 -13.16 -3.49
C ILE A 70 2.60 -13.58 -2.27
N ASP A 71 3.08 -13.35 -1.06
CA ASP A 71 2.35 -13.64 0.18
C ASP A 71 1.02 -12.88 0.24
N PHE A 72 1.04 -11.59 -0.08
CA PHE A 72 -0.14 -10.73 -0.11
C PHE A 72 -1.23 -11.28 -1.03
N VAL A 73 -0.89 -11.61 -2.28
CA VAL A 73 -1.89 -12.09 -3.26
C VAL A 73 -2.31 -13.52 -2.94
N THR A 74 -1.36 -14.44 -2.77
CA THR A 74 -1.67 -15.87 -2.72
C THR A 74 -2.20 -16.32 -1.36
N ARG A 75 -1.58 -15.87 -0.26
CA ARG A 75 -1.90 -16.33 1.09
C ARG A 75 -2.89 -15.44 1.83
N LYS A 76 -2.84 -14.12 1.59
CA LYS A 76 -3.72 -13.19 2.32
C LYS A 76 -5.03 -12.94 1.58
N ILE A 77 -5.03 -12.97 0.25
CA ILE A 77 -6.22 -12.64 -0.55
C ILE A 77 -6.85 -13.90 -1.14
N LEU A 78 -6.13 -14.65 -1.97
CA LEU A 78 -6.73 -15.80 -2.69
C LEU A 78 -7.19 -16.91 -1.73
N LYS A 79 -6.50 -17.10 -0.60
CA LYS A 79 -6.82 -18.16 0.37
C LYS A 79 -8.20 -18.00 1.00
N ASP A 80 -8.64 -16.77 1.27
CA ASP A 80 -9.97 -16.49 1.86
C ASP A 80 -11.02 -16.10 0.82
N GLY A 81 -10.67 -16.20 -0.46
CA GLY A 81 -11.52 -15.82 -1.58
C GLY A 81 -11.73 -14.32 -1.72
N GLY A 82 -10.81 -13.51 -1.17
CA GLY A 82 -10.84 -12.04 -1.26
C GLY A 82 -11.74 -11.36 -0.23
N LYS A 83 -12.29 -12.08 0.74
CA LYS A 83 -13.23 -11.55 1.74
C LYS A 83 -12.61 -10.44 2.60
N SER A 84 -11.40 -10.67 3.12
CA SER A 84 -10.70 -9.69 3.97
C SER A 84 -10.40 -8.41 3.18
N LEU A 85 -9.98 -8.53 1.92
CA LEU A 85 -9.74 -7.38 1.05
C LEU A 85 -11.04 -6.63 0.73
N GLN A 86 -12.12 -7.34 0.46
CA GLN A 86 -13.43 -6.71 0.22
C GLN A 86 -13.88 -5.92 1.45
N GLN A 87 -13.79 -6.50 2.65
CA GLN A 87 -14.17 -5.83 3.90
C GLN A 87 -13.32 -4.59 4.16
N LEU A 88 -12.02 -4.65 3.90
CA LEU A 88 -11.14 -3.48 3.98
C LEU A 88 -11.57 -2.41 2.97
N SER A 89 -11.85 -2.79 1.73
CA SER A 89 -12.28 -1.86 0.68
C SER A 89 -13.60 -1.15 1.04
N GLU A 90 -14.53 -1.83 1.69
CA GLU A 90 -15.78 -1.23 2.16
C GLU A 90 -15.53 -0.18 3.26
N ASP A 91 -14.62 -0.46 4.21
CA ASP A 91 -14.29 0.50 5.27
C ASP A 91 -13.51 1.70 4.72
N VAL A 92 -12.63 1.47 3.76
CA VAL A 92 -11.91 2.52 3.02
C VAL A 92 -12.90 3.44 2.27
N PHE A 93 -13.87 2.87 1.57
CA PHE A 93 -14.91 3.63 0.87
C PHE A 93 -15.78 4.46 1.83
N LYS A 94 -16.15 3.91 2.98
CA LYS A 94 -16.89 4.65 4.03
C LYS A 94 -16.13 5.88 4.51
N THR A 95 -14.81 5.79 4.66
CA THR A 95 -13.98 6.93 5.08
C THR A 95 -14.00 8.04 4.04
N SER A 96 -13.90 7.70 2.74
CA SER A 96 -13.91 8.70 1.68
C SER A 96 -15.21 9.52 1.63
N ASN A 97 -16.33 8.92 2.03
CA ASN A 97 -17.63 9.58 2.06
C ASN A 97 -17.84 10.54 3.25
N ARG A 98 -16.88 10.57 4.20
CA ARG A 98 -16.92 11.51 5.36
C ARG A 98 -16.36 12.89 5.03
N LEU A 99 -15.51 12.98 4.01
CA LEU A 99 -14.94 14.25 3.57
C LEU A 99 -16.03 15.18 3.01
N SER A 100 -15.85 16.49 3.20
CA SER A 100 -16.71 17.53 2.65
C SER A 100 -16.65 17.56 1.11
N ASP A 101 -17.47 18.38 0.51
CA ASP A 101 -17.53 18.58 -0.94
C ASP A 101 -16.28 19.30 -1.48
N ASP A 102 -15.50 19.94 -0.61
CA ASP A 102 -14.22 20.55 -0.98
C ASP A 102 -13.22 19.53 -1.53
N PHE A 103 -13.38 18.25 -1.17
CA PHE A 103 -12.57 17.12 -1.64
C PHE A 103 -13.21 16.32 -2.77
N THR A 104 -14.13 16.90 -3.53
CA THR A 104 -14.84 16.20 -4.62
C THR A 104 -13.88 15.62 -5.68
N PHE A 105 -12.80 16.33 -6.00
CA PHE A 105 -11.80 15.90 -6.97
C PHE A 105 -11.04 14.66 -6.45
N GLU A 106 -10.55 14.71 -5.23
CA GLU A 106 -9.80 13.61 -4.57
C GLU A 106 -10.70 12.38 -4.40
N LYS A 107 -11.93 12.56 -3.94
CA LYS A 107 -12.94 11.49 -3.84
C LYS A 107 -13.20 10.83 -5.19
N GLY A 108 -13.25 11.60 -6.26
CA GLY A 108 -13.45 11.08 -7.61
C GLY A 108 -12.28 10.23 -8.11
N ILE A 109 -11.05 10.66 -7.89
CA ILE A 109 -9.83 9.90 -8.24
C ILE A 109 -9.78 8.62 -7.40
N PHE A 110 -10.01 8.73 -6.10
CA PHE A 110 -9.95 7.61 -5.17
C PHE A 110 -10.99 6.53 -5.50
N THR A 111 -12.20 6.91 -5.82
CA THR A 111 -13.25 5.97 -6.25
C THR A 111 -12.85 5.21 -7.52
N LYS A 112 -12.25 5.90 -8.50
CA LYS A 112 -11.73 5.26 -9.72
C LYS A 112 -10.60 4.27 -9.41
N ALA A 113 -9.69 4.63 -8.50
CA ALA A 113 -8.60 3.74 -8.08
C ALA A 113 -9.13 2.48 -7.38
N LEU A 114 -10.12 2.62 -6.50
CA LEU A 114 -10.78 1.48 -5.86
C LEU A 114 -11.45 0.56 -6.87
N ALA A 115 -12.17 1.11 -7.84
CA ALA A 115 -12.82 0.34 -8.91
C ALA A 115 -11.79 -0.43 -9.73
N ALA A 116 -10.69 0.21 -10.13
CA ALA A 116 -9.58 -0.43 -10.85
C ALA A 116 -8.94 -1.57 -10.05
N ALA A 117 -8.74 -1.38 -8.75
CA ALA A 117 -8.20 -2.44 -7.88
C ALA A 117 -9.15 -3.64 -7.75
N GLN A 118 -10.46 -3.39 -7.67
CA GLN A 118 -11.47 -4.46 -7.63
C GLN A 118 -11.51 -5.24 -8.94
N GLU A 119 -11.41 -4.56 -10.09
CA GLU A 119 -11.35 -5.19 -11.40
C GLU A 119 -10.08 -6.05 -11.55
N ALA A 120 -8.92 -5.49 -11.19
CA ALA A 120 -7.63 -6.20 -11.22
C ALA A 120 -7.68 -7.46 -10.33
N MET A 121 -8.23 -7.35 -9.11
CA MET A 121 -8.37 -8.49 -8.21
C MET A 121 -9.32 -9.54 -8.79
N GLY A 122 -10.44 -9.13 -9.37
CA GLY A 122 -11.37 -10.03 -10.05
C GLY A 122 -10.70 -10.80 -11.20
N PHE A 123 -9.84 -10.13 -11.96
CA PHE A 123 -9.08 -10.72 -13.05
C PHE A 123 -8.03 -11.72 -12.53
N ILE A 124 -7.23 -11.33 -11.52
CA ILE A 124 -6.26 -12.22 -10.85
C ILE A 124 -6.96 -13.47 -10.31
N GLY A 125 -8.10 -13.31 -9.65
CA GLY A 125 -8.87 -14.41 -9.11
C GLY A 125 -9.39 -15.38 -10.18
N LYS A 126 -9.83 -14.86 -11.34
CA LYS A 126 -10.23 -15.70 -12.50
C LYS A 126 -9.04 -16.48 -13.04
N LYS A 127 -7.86 -15.87 -13.14
CA LYS A 127 -6.63 -16.53 -13.60
C LYS A 127 -6.18 -17.62 -12.65
N ALA A 128 -6.20 -17.34 -11.35
CA ALA A 128 -5.88 -18.33 -10.31
C ALA A 128 -6.81 -19.57 -10.39
N LYS A 129 -8.12 -19.35 -10.54
CA LYS A 129 -9.09 -20.46 -10.70
C LYS A 129 -8.87 -21.31 -11.93
N LYS A 130 -8.30 -20.76 -13.00
CA LYS A 130 -7.91 -21.48 -14.21
C LYS A 130 -6.56 -22.21 -14.10
N GLY A 131 -5.87 -22.09 -12.96
CA GLY A 131 -4.53 -22.65 -12.77
C GLY A 131 -3.40 -21.86 -13.41
N GLU A 132 -3.67 -20.65 -13.92
CA GLU A 132 -2.68 -19.80 -14.59
C GLU A 132 -1.80 -19.06 -13.53
N MET A 133 -1.16 -19.83 -12.64
CA MET A 133 -0.41 -19.26 -11.49
C MET A 133 0.79 -18.43 -11.92
N ASN A 134 1.44 -18.73 -13.03
CA ASN A 134 2.55 -17.90 -13.54
C ASN A 134 2.09 -16.47 -13.82
N PHE A 135 0.90 -16.30 -14.40
CA PHE A 135 0.31 -14.99 -14.61
C PHE A 135 0.07 -14.25 -13.25
N VAL A 136 -0.49 -14.98 -12.28
CA VAL A 136 -0.73 -14.42 -10.93
C VAL A 136 0.57 -13.93 -10.32
N LEU A 137 1.61 -14.76 -10.30
CA LEU A 137 2.91 -14.45 -9.70
C LEU A 137 3.61 -13.25 -10.36
N GLN A 138 3.53 -13.14 -11.69
CA GLN A 138 4.11 -12.01 -12.44
C GLN A 138 3.46 -10.67 -12.10
N ASN A 139 2.19 -10.66 -11.70
CA ASN A 139 1.43 -9.43 -11.42
C ASN A 139 1.26 -9.12 -9.92
N CYS A 140 1.84 -9.94 -9.03
CA CYS A 140 1.70 -9.73 -7.57
C CYS A 140 2.26 -8.39 -7.13
N MET A 141 3.42 -7.97 -7.65
CA MET A 141 4.09 -6.75 -7.23
C MET A 141 3.29 -5.51 -7.66
N ASP A 142 2.81 -5.48 -8.90
CA ASP A 142 1.99 -4.37 -9.41
C ASP A 142 0.69 -4.23 -8.63
N PHE A 143 0.06 -5.37 -8.29
CA PHE A 143 -1.15 -5.37 -7.49
C PHE A 143 -0.91 -4.92 -6.04
N LEU A 144 0.21 -5.32 -5.43
CA LEU A 144 0.60 -4.85 -4.10
C LEU A 144 0.85 -3.33 -4.11
N ASN A 145 1.56 -2.82 -5.11
CA ASN A 145 1.83 -1.39 -5.26
C ASN A 145 0.55 -0.57 -5.44
N LEU A 146 -0.37 -1.03 -6.29
CA LEU A 146 -1.69 -0.40 -6.44
C LEU A 146 -2.44 -0.36 -5.10
N SER A 147 -2.46 -1.47 -4.38
CA SER A 147 -3.09 -1.57 -3.06
C SER A 147 -2.44 -0.64 -2.04
N ALA A 148 -1.11 -0.50 -2.07
CA ALA A 148 -0.36 0.39 -1.19
C ALA A 148 -0.74 1.86 -1.42
N HIS A 149 -0.81 2.32 -2.66
CA HIS A 149 -1.24 3.68 -2.96
C HIS A 149 -2.66 3.97 -2.48
N ILE A 150 -3.57 3.01 -2.62
CA ILE A 150 -4.94 3.14 -2.10
C ILE A 150 -4.95 3.25 -0.56
N VAL A 151 -4.16 2.41 0.13
CA VAL A 151 -4.06 2.45 1.59
C VAL A 151 -3.47 3.77 2.09
N VAL A 152 -2.42 4.27 1.43
CA VAL A 152 -1.82 5.58 1.77
C VAL A 152 -2.83 6.72 1.53
N ALA A 153 -3.49 6.74 0.37
CA ALA A 153 -4.51 7.73 0.07
C ALA A 153 -5.66 7.68 1.10
N TRP A 154 -6.13 6.49 1.47
CA TRP A 154 -7.12 6.31 2.52
C TRP A 154 -6.70 6.94 3.85
N ARG A 155 -5.45 6.71 4.28
CA ARG A 155 -4.95 7.28 5.54
C ARG A 155 -4.82 8.80 5.48
N LEU A 156 -4.43 9.36 4.33
CA LEU A 156 -4.38 10.81 4.13
C LEU A 156 -5.79 11.43 4.13
N MET A 157 -6.77 10.79 3.50
CA MET A 157 -8.16 11.23 3.50
C MET A 157 -8.77 11.20 4.91
N GLU A 158 -8.45 10.17 5.71
CA GLU A 158 -8.88 10.12 7.11
C GLU A 158 -8.25 11.24 7.93
N SER A 159 -6.98 11.56 7.69
CA SER A 159 -6.31 12.69 8.35
C SER A 159 -6.93 14.02 7.96
N ALA A 160 -7.30 14.21 6.68
CA ALA A 160 -7.97 15.41 6.20
C ALA A 160 -9.35 15.57 6.85
N TRP A 161 -10.15 14.51 6.91
CA TRP A 161 -11.45 14.52 7.59
C TRP A 161 -11.33 14.88 9.07
N ILE A 162 -10.37 14.31 9.81
CA ILE A 162 -10.13 14.64 11.21
C ILE A 162 -9.71 16.12 11.37
N ALA A 163 -8.94 16.65 10.43
CA ALA A 163 -8.55 18.06 10.44
C ALA A 163 -9.76 18.99 10.23
N GLU A 164 -10.63 18.66 9.24
CA GLU A 164 -11.89 19.40 9.03
C GLU A 164 -12.76 19.45 10.29
N GLU A 165 -12.98 18.31 10.96
CA GLU A 165 -13.77 18.25 12.18
C GLU A 165 -13.18 19.13 13.30
N LYS A 166 -11.85 19.14 13.45
CA LYS A 166 -11.17 19.95 14.47
C LYS A 166 -11.15 21.45 14.14
N MET A 167 -11.20 21.82 12.85
CA MET A 167 -11.27 23.23 12.45
C MET A 167 -12.69 23.79 12.57
N ALA A 168 -13.71 22.94 12.55
CA ALA A 168 -15.11 23.31 12.70
C ALA A 168 -15.59 23.39 14.17
N SER A 169 -14.79 22.86 15.11
CA SER A 169 -15.07 22.86 16.56
C SER A 169 -14.43 24.05 17.28
#